data_97dc5d7a55c6a98a4da7dab7b62d6f27
#
_entry.id   97dc5d7a55c6a98a4da7dab7b62d6f27
#
_cell.length_a   1.000
_cell.length_b   1.000
_cell.length_c   1.000
_cell.angle_alpha   90.00
_cell.angle_beta   90.00
_cell.angle_gamma   90.00
#
_symmetry.space_group_name_H-M   'P 1'
#
loop_
_entity.id
_entity.type
_entity.pdbx_description
1 polymer ?
#
loop_
_entity_poly.entity_id
_entity_poly.type
_entity_poly.pdbx_seq_one_letter_code
_entity_poly.pdbx_strand_id
1 'polypeptide(L)'
;CRDNVELHDSDDGIEEITETGVITQSGQEIQLDALVYSTGYDATDGVISYPVVGKAGKTLSDVWDPFPRAYLGTSIPGFPNLFIVTGPNTGIGHTSALVIIEAQMNYIMRSIREVRQRQQSAIEVQPSAEEKYTDLIHREMERTVWKSGGCNSWYQSKSGHVIAMFPGFSFTYRRWTKNFRADDHQFS
;
A
#
# COMPACT_ATOMS: atom_id res chain seq x y z
N CYS A 1 -18.86 9.89 25.90
CA CYS A 1 -19.59 10.55 24.80
C CYS A 1 -20.23 11.81 25.31
N ARG A 2 -20.54 12.78 24.45
CA ARG A 2 -21.35 13.94 24.81
C ARG A 2 -22.81 13.50 24.82
N ASP A 3 -23.65 14.09 25.66
CA ASP A 3 -25.06 13.71 25.80
C ASP A 3 -25.90 13.89 24.53
N ASN A 4 -25.40 14.66 23.57
CA ASN A 4 -26.00 14.95 22.27
C ASN A 4 -25.34 14.19 21.10
N VAL A 5 -24.58 13.12 21.38
CA VAL A 5 -23.92 12.29 20.35
C VAL A 5 -24.29 10.85 20.56
N GLU A 6 -24.87 10.26 19.53
CA GLU A 6 -25.17 8.84 19.46
C GLU A 6 -24.25 8.17 18.43
N LEU A 7 -23.74 6.99 18.75
CA LEU A 7 -22.89 6.20 17.89
C LEU A 7 -23.64 4.96 17.42
N HIS A 8 -23.77 4.81 16.13
CA HIS A 8 -24.24 3.59 15.47
C HIS A 8 -23.05 2.92 14.78
N ASP A 9 -22.94 1.62 14.88
CA ASP A 9 -21.85 0.85 14.27
C ASP A 9 -22.30 0.18 12.96
N SER A 10 -21.40 -0.58 12.34
CA SER A 10 -21.66 -1.25 11.08
C SER A 10 -22.62 -2.43 11.16
N ASP A 11 -22.92 -2.91 12.38
CA ASP A 11 -23.83 -4.06 12.57
C ASP A 11 -25.28 -3.65 12.36
N ASP A 12 -25.58 -2.36 12.46
CA ASP A 12 -26.87 -1.76 12.10
C ASP A 12 -26.67 -0.58 11.14
N GLY A 13 -26.11 -0.87 9.97
CA GLY A 13 -25.83 0.11 8.92
C GLY A 13 -27.11 0.73 8.32
N ILE A 14 -26.91 1.84 7.59
CA ILE A 14 -28.00 2.51 6.86
C ILE A 14 -28.45 1.60 5.70
N GLU A 15 -29.75 1.28 5.64
CA GLU A 15 -30.35 0.54 4.54
C GLU A 15 -30.99 1.48 3.52
N GLU A 16 -31.67 2.54 3.97
CA GLU A 16 -32.38 3.46 3.09
C GLU A 16 -32.20 4.92 3.55
N ILE A 17 -32.09 5.82 2.59
CA ILE A 17 -32.12 7.27 2.82
C ILE A 17 -33.50 7.77 2.42
N THR A 18 -34.22 8.40 3.36
CA THR A 18 -35.55 8.93 3.17
C THR A 18 -35.53 10.46 2.98
N GLU A 19 -36.66 11.07 2.72
CA GLU A 19 -36.78 12.54 2.62
C GLU A 19 -36.46 13.26 3.94
N THR A 20 -36.63 12.57 5.07
CA THR A 20 -36.51 13.17 6.41
C THR A 20 -35.41 12.56 7.27
N GLY A 21 -34.67 11.55 6.76
CA GLY A 21 -33.65 10.91 7.55
C GLY A 21 -33.09 9.62 6.91
N VAL A 22 -32.86 8.62 7.73
CA VAL A 22 -32.38 7.31 7.30
C VAL A 22 -33.12 6.19 8.01
N ILE A 23 -33.20 5.01 7.39
CA ILE A 23 -33.67 3.76 7.99
C ILE A 23 -32.47 2.83 8.09
N THR A 24 -32.24 2.26 9.27
CA THR A 24 -31.20 1.28 9.50
C THR A 24 -31.64 -0.12 9.12
N GLN A 25 -30.69 -1.08 9.04
CA GLN A 25 -30.98 -2.49 8.72
C GLN A 25 -31.89 -3.14 9.74
N SER A 26 -31.93 -2.70 10.99
CA SER A 26 -32.88 -3.14 12.02
C SER A 26 -34.27 -2.54 11.84
N GLY A 27 -34.47 -1.62 10.92
CA GLY A 27 -35.72 -0.90 10.68
C GLY A 27 -35.91 0.33 11.58
N GLN A 28 -34.88 0.79 12.28
CA GLN A 28 -34.93 2.03 13.06
C GLN A 28 -34.94 3.22 12.12
N GLU A 29 -35.92 4.12 12.28
CA GLU A 29 -35.94 5.40 11.58
C GLU A 29 -35.26 6.48 12.41
N ILE A 30 -34.25 7.17 11.80
CA ILE A 30 -33.51 8.25 12.42
C ILE A 30 -33.75 9.54 11.61
N GLN A 31 -34.39 10.50 12.25
CA GLN A 31 -34.66 11.81 11.64
C GLN A 31 -33.39 12.66 11.58
N LEU A 32 -33.11 13.29 10.44
CA LEU A 32 -31.90 14.09 10.20
C LEU A 32 -32.24 15.38 9.45
N ASP A 33 -31.59 16.47 9.85
CA ASP A 33 -31.59 17.72 9.10
C ASP A 33 -30.52 17.74 8.02
N ALA A 34 -29.43 16.96 8.21
CA ALA A 34 -28.32 16.86 7.27
C ALA A 34 -27.65 15.48 7.36
N LEU A 35 -27.29 14.92 6.21
CA LEU A 35 -26.50 13.72 6.09
C LEU A 35 -25.14 14.06 5.44
N VAL A 36 -24.05 13.73 6.12
CA VAL A 36 -22.69 13.95 5.63
C VAL A 36 -22.08 12.64 5.18
N TYR A 37 -21.80 12.51 3.88
CA TYR A 37 -21.14 11.34 3.32
C TYR A 37 -19.64 11.42 3.56
N SER A 38 -19.10 10.41 4.26
CA SER A 38 -17.67 10.23 4.50
C SER A 38 -17.23 8.84 4.01
N THR A 39 -17.57 8.53 2.76
CA THR A 39 -17.42 7.19 2.15
C THR A 39 -16.00 6.85 1.71
N GLY A 40 -15.02 7.78 1.86
CA GLY A 40 -13.61 7.56 1.56
C GLY A 40 -13.25 7.67 0.09
N TYR A 41 -12.11 7.08 -0.28
CA TYR A 41 -11.56 7.10 -1.63
C TYR A 41 -11.13 5.69 -2.07
N ASP A 42 -11.24 5.41 -3.38
CA ASP A 42 -10.58 4.27 -4.01
C ASP A 42 -9.15 4.71 -4.41
N ALA A 43 -8.19 4.48 -3.52
CA ALA A 43 -6.83 5.00 -3.66
C ALA A 43 -5.76 3.92 -3.91
N THR A 44 -6.13 2.64 -3.92
CA THR A 44 -5.18 1.54 -3.92
C THR A 44 -5.14 0.73 -5.20
N ASP A 45 -6.29 0.49 -5.82
CA ASP A 45 -6.38 -0.26 -7.07
C ASP A 45 -6.40 0.73 -8.24
N GLY A 46 -5.30 0.86 -8.97
CA GLY A 46 -5.20 1.75 -10.12
C GLY A 46 -4.41 3.05 -9.91
N VAL A 47 -3.52 3.06 -8.92
CA VAL A 47 -2.68 4.23 -8.55
C VAL A 47 -1.83 4.77 -9.71
N ILE A 48 -1.57 3.98 -10.77
CA ILE A 48 -0.85 4.44 -11.96
C ILE A 48 -1.83 4.65 -13.10
N SER A 49 -2.11 5.90 -13.41
CA SER A 49 -3.04 6.33 -14.46
C SER A 49 -2.48 6.27 -15.88
N TYR A 50 -1.23 5.84 -16.05
CA TYR A 50 -0.54 5.72 -17.34
C TYR A 50 0.10 4.34 -17.49
N PRO A 51 0.22 3.80 -18.71
CA PRO A 51 0.82 2.49 -18.92
C PRO A 51 2.33 2.54 -18.65
N VAL A 52 2.81 1.62 -17.81
CA VAL A 52 4.23 1.36 -17.60
C VAL A 52 4.53 -0.01 -18.16
N VAL A 53 5.43 -0.07 -19.15
CA VAL A 53 5.78 -1.30 -19.86
C VAL A 53 7.20 -1.71 -19.49
N GLY A 54 7.35 -2.93 -19.00
CA GLY A 54 8.63 -3.52 -18.63
C GLY A 54 9.20 -4.44 -19.72
N LYS A 55 10.10 -5.33 -19.30
CA LYS A 55 10.69 -6.36 -20.18
C LYS A 55 9.61 -7.25 -20.80
N ALA A 56 9.86 -7.69 -22.03
CA ALA A 56 8.97 -8.57 -22.79
C ALA A 56 7.55 -8.02 -22.98
N GLY A 57 7.37 -6.70 -22.90
CA GLY A 57 6.08 -6.05 -23.12
C GLY A 57 5.05 -6.21 -21.99
N LYS A 58 5.43 -6.80 -20.86
CA LYS A 58 4.54 -6.89 -19.69
C LYS A 58 4.24 -5.51 -19.13
N THR A 59 2.98 -5.24 -18.86
CA THR A 59 2.58 -3.98 -18.21
C THR A 59 2.68 -4.12 -16.69
N LEU A 60 2.81 -2.98 -16.01
CA LEU A 60 2.82 -2.97 -14.56
C LEU A 60 1.48 -3.46 -13.97
N SER A 61 0.38 -3.18 -14.66
CA SER A 61 -0.94 -3.69 -14.31
C SER A 61 -1.00 -5.22 -14.32
N ASP A 62 -0.37 -5.87 -15.33
CA ASP A 62 -0.32 -7.34 -15.40
C ASP A 62 0.48 -7.95 -14.23
N VAL A 63 1.56 -7.28 -13.82
CA VAL A 63 2.43 -7.76 -12.74
C VAL A 63 1.80 -7.51 -11.36
N TRP A 64 0.93 -6.51 -11.27
CA TRP A 64 0.22 -6.16 -10.03
C TRP A 64 -1.14 -6.85 -9.88
N ASP A 65 -1.50 -7.73 -10.77
CA ASP A 65 -2.65 -8.61 -10.57
C ASP A 65 -2.23 -9.81 -9.69
N PRO A 66 -2.96 -10.16 -8.61
CA PRO A 66 -4.22 -9.58 -8.10
C PRO A 66 -4.06 -8.38 -7.15
N PHE A 67 -2.87 -7.94 -6.84
CA PHE A 67 -2.62 -6.76 -5.98
C PHE A 67 -1.23 -6.15 -6.25
N PRO A 68 -1.10 -4.82 -6.05
CA PRO A 68 0.18 -4.12 -6.13
C PRO A 68 1.21 -4.63 -5.11
N ARG A 69 2.43 -4.90 -5.60
CA ARG A 69 3.57 -5.35 -4.79
C ARG A 69 4.90 -4.83 -5.35
N ALA A 70 5.87 -4.64 -4.49
CA ALA A 70 7.21 -4.22 -4.88
C ALA A 70 8.22 -4.51 -3.76
N TYR A 71 9.44 -4.90 -4.13
CA TYR A 71 10.54 -5.06 -3.19
C TYR A 71 10.87 -3.73 -2.52
N LEU A 72 10.81 -3.71 -1.19
CA LEU A 72 10.92 -2.49 -0.37
C LEU A 72 9.94 -1.37 -0.81
N GLY A 73 8.79 -1.74 -1.39
CA GLY A 73 7.85 -0.78 -1.95
C GLY A 73 8.43 0.12 -3.05
N THR A 74 9.52 -0.29 -3.69
CA THR A 74 10.30 0.58 -4.58
C THR A 74 10.66 -0.07 -5.90
N SER A 75 11.12 -1.32 -5.93
CA SER A 75 11.60 -1.99 -7.15
C SER A 75 10.73 -3.17 -7.52
N ILE A 76 10.54 -3.39 -8.81
CA ILE A 76 9.62 -4.39 -9.35
C ILE A 76 10.36 -5.28 -10.33
N PRO A 77 10.26 -6.63 -10.23
CA PRO A 77 10.86 -7.55 -11.18
C PRO A 77 10.27 -7.35 -12.59
N GLY A 78 11.14 -7.39 -13.60
CA GLY A 78 10.76 -7.14 -14.99
C GLY A 78 10.79 -5.67 -15.41
N PHE A 79 11.12 -4.76 -14.48
CA PHE A 79 11.19 -3.31 -14.73
C PHE A 79 12.55 -2.75 -14.33
N PRO A 80 13.61 -2.98 -15.13
CA PRO A 80 14.94 -2.48 -14.83
C PRO A 80 14.96 -0.95 -14.75
N ASN A 81 15.71 -0.41 -13.80
CA ASN A 81 15.85 1.02 -13.53
C ASN A 81 14.54 1.75 -13.17
N LEU A 82 13.43 1.03 -12.97
CA LEU A 82 12.20 1.61 -12.46
C LEU A 82 12.23 1.61 -10.92
N PHE A 83 12.02 2.79 -10.34
CA PHE A 83 11.88 2.97 -8.92
C PHE A 83 10.59 3.75 -8.61
N ILE A 84 9.81 3.24 -7.68
CA ILE A 84 8.60 3.88 -7.19
C ILE A 84 8.88 4.44 -5.79
N VAL A 85 8.50 5.67 -5.56
CA VAL A 85 8.54 6.29 -4.23
C VAL A 85 7.11 6.28 -3.68
N THR A 86 6.96 5.96 -2.41
CA THR A 86 5.66 5.71 -1.75
C THR A 86 4.82 4.63 -2.44
N GLY A 87 5.49 3.57 -2.91
CA GLY A 87 4.83 2.42 -3.54
C GLY A 87 4.16 1.48 -2.53
N PRO A 88 3.79 0.26 -2.97
CA PRO A 88 3.06 -0.69 -2.13
C PRO A 88 3.73 -0.96 -0.79
N ASN A 89 2.93 -1.04 0.27
CA ASN A 89 3.34 -1.32 1.64
C ASN A 89 4.41 -0.36 2.20
N THR A 90 4.28 0.93 1.92
CA THR A 90 5.18 1.97 2.45
C THR A 90 4.50 3.00 3.34
N GLY A 91 3.16 3.01 3.41
CA GLY A 91 2.41 3.89 4.27
C GLY A 91 2.68 3.61 5.75
N ILE A 92 2.82 4.64 6.56
CA ILE A 92 3.05 4.54 8.00
C ILE A 92 2.03 5.39 8.75
N GLY A 93 1.34 4.78 9.72
CA GLY A 93 0.31 5.45 10.51
C GLY A 93 0.84 6.22 11.75
N HIS A 94 2.13 6.11 12.07
CA HIS A 94 2.68 6.60 13.35
C HIS A 94 3.80 7.64 13.22
N THR A 95 4.24 7.94 12.00
CA THR A 95 5.27 8.96 11.73
C THR A 95 5.06 9.62 10.36
N SER A 96 5.98 10.54 9.98
CA SER A 96 5.90 11.23 8.71
C SER A 96 6.27 10.32 7.53
N ALA A 97 5.50 10.40 6.44
CA ALA A 97 5.81 9.77 5.16
C ALA A 97 7.20 10.16 4.62
N LEU A 98 7.70 11.35 4.96
CA LEU A 98 9.04 11.81 4.55
C LEU A 98 10.15 10.89 5.05
N VAL A 99 9.99 10.26 6.21
CA VAL A 99 10.98 9.29 6.74
C VAL A 99 11.10 8.07 5.82
N ILE A 100 10.00 7.63 5.25
CA ILE A 100 9.98 6.53 4.27
C ILE A 100 10.56 6.98 2.94
N ILE A 101 10.16 8.15 2.46
CA ILE A 101 10.68 8.73 1.21
C ILE A 101 12.20 8.86 1.27
N GLU A 102 12.76 9.41 2.35
CA GLU A 102 14.20 9.50 2.54
C GLU A 102 14.88 8.12 2.55
N ALA A 103 14.26 7.14 3.18
CA ALA A 103 14.78 5.78 3.21
C ALA A 103 14.79 5.14 1.82
N GLN A 104 13.73 5.33 1.03
CA GLN A 104 13.65 4.88 -0.37
C GLN A 104 14.66 5.61 -1.26
N MET A 105 14.80 6.92 -1.11
CA MET A 105 15.81 7.69 -1.85
C MET A 105 17.24 7.20 -1.57
N ASN A 106 17.54 6.84 -0.32
CA ASN A 106 18.84 6.25 0.03
C ASN A 106 19.05 4.90 -0.68
N TYR A 107 18.03 4.04 -0.73
CA TYR A 107 18.09 2.77 -1.48
C TYR A 107 18.27 3.01 -2.98
N ILE A 108 17.53 3.92 -3.59
CA ILE A 108 17.63 4.29 -5.01
C ILE A 108 19.03 4.81 -5.34
N MET A 109 19.53 5.76 -4.55
CA MET A 109 20.88 6.31 -4.75
C MET A 109 21.98 5.26 -4.58
N ARG A 110 21.78 4.28 -3.70
CA ARG A 110 22.69 3.14 -3.56
C ARG A 110 22.65 2.24 -4.79
N SER A 111 21.44 1.92 -5.28
CA SER A 111 21.25 1.14 -6.51
C SER A 111 21.98 1.77 -7.71
N ILE A 112 21.83 3.08 -7.89
CA ILE A 112 22.52 3.83 -8.97
C ILE A 112 24.05 3.76 -8.81
N ARG A 113 24.56 3.88 -7.59
CA ARG A 113 26.00 3.77 -7.32
C ARG A 113 26.54 2.38 -7.66
N GLU A 114 25.80 1.32 -7.29
CA GLU A 114 26.18 -0.07 -7.59
C GLU A 114 26.26 -0.33 -9.10
N VAL A 115 25.27 0.15 -9.87
CA VAL A 115 25.27 0.09 -11.34
C VAL A 115 26.53 0.74 -11.90
N ARG A 116 26.85 1.97 -11.45
CA ARG A 116 28.03 2.71 -11.92
C ARG A 116 29.34 2.02 -11.53
N GLN A 117 29.48 1.55 -10.30
CA GLN A 117 30.70 0.87 -9.82
C GLN A 117 30.94 -0.45 -10.56
N ARG A 118 29.87 -1.15 -10.94
CA ARG A 118 29.95 -2.39 -11.72
C ARG A 118 30.08 -2.15 -13.23
N GLN A 119 30.08 -0.89 -13.67
CA GLN A 119 30.08 -0.52 -15.09
C GLN A 119 28.93 -1.18 -15.88
N GLN A 120 27.78 -1.30 -15.24
CA GLN A 120 26.55 -1.82 -15.82
C GLN A 120 25.62 -0.68 -16.23
N SER A 121 24.58 -0.98 -16.99
CA SER A 121 23.61 0.01 -17.49
C SER A 121 22.27 -0.08 -16.76
N ALA A 122 21.99 -1.20 -16.11
CA ALA A 122 20.71 -1.42 -15.44
C ALA A 122 20.84 -2.27 -14.17
N ILE A 123 19.87 -2.07 -13.29
CA ILE A 123 19.62 -2.88 -12.10
C ILE A 123 18.14 -3.27 -12.05
N GLU A 124 17.89 -4.49 -11.66
CA GLU A 124 16.56 -5.05 -11.50
C GLU A 124 16.52 -5.94 -10.26
N VAL A 125 15.47 -5.86 -9.46
CA VAL A 125 15.29 -6.78 -8.34
C VAL A 125 14.94 -8.18 -8.84
N GLN A 126 15.49 -9.21 -8.19
CA GLN A 126 15.17 -10.60 -8.54
C GLN A 126 13.74 -10.95 -8.11
N PRO A 127 12.98 -11.73 -8.91
CA PRO A 127 11.64 -12.18 -8.54
C PRO A 127 11.59 -12.87 -7.17
N SER A 128 12.57 -13.74 -6.87
CA SER A 128 12.65 -14.45 -5.60
C SER A 128 12.90 -13.54 -4.40
N ALA A 129 13.55 -12.40 -4.58
CA ALA A 129 13.78 -11.42 -3.52
C ALA A 129 12.52 -10.60 -3.24
N GLU A 130 11.81 -10.21 -4.31
CA GLU A 130 10.52 -9.52 -4.20
C GLU A 130 9.47 -10.42 -3.53
N GLU A 131 9.35 -11.68 -3.95
CA GLU A 131 8.43 -12.66 -3.39
C GLU A 131 8.66 -12.88 -1.89
N LYS A 132 9.91 -13.12 -1.48
CA LYS A 132 10.28 -13.24 -0.06
C LYS A 132 9.94 -12.00 0.75
N TYR A 133 10.11 -10.82 0.18
CA TYR A 133 9.75 -9.57 0.83
C TYR A 133 8.24 -9.45 0.98
N THR A 134 7.48 -9.73 -0.07
CA THR A 134 6.01 -9.70 -0.07
C THR A 134 5.44 -10.68 0.95
N ASP A 135 5.94 -11.92 1.00
CA ASP A 135 5.53 -12.92 2.00
C ASP A 135 5.82 -12.47 3.42
N LEU A 136 6.98 -11.84 3.65
CA LEU A 136 7.32 -11.26 4.95
C LEU A 136 6.32 -10.16 5.35
N ILE A 137 6.03 -9.24 4.44
CA ILE A 137 5.09 -8.13 4.68
C ILE A 137 3.69 -8.68 4.99
N HIS A 138 3.19 -9.62 4.21
CA HIS A 138 1.86 -10.21 4.43
C HIS A 138 1.78 -10.95 5.78
N ARG A 139 2.78 -11.74 6.12
CA ARG A 139 2.84 -12.44 7.42
C ARG A 139 2.84 -11.45 8.61
N GLU A 140 3.61 -10.38 8.53
CA GLU A 140 3.63 -9.37 9.59
C GLU A 140 2.34 -8.55 9.62
N MET A 141 1.68 -8.37 8.46
CA MET A 141 0.40 -7.66 8.33
C MET A 141 -0.74 -8.36 9.08
N GLU A 142 -0.75 -9.70 9.13
CA GLU A 142 -1.78 -10.48 9.85
C GLU A 142 -1.88 -10.11 11.35
N ARG A 143 -0.82 -9.53 11.92
CA ARG A 143 -0.76 -9.12 13.33
C ARG A 143 -1.18 -7.67 13.56
N THR A 144 -1.59 -6.98 12.52
CA THR A 144 -1.93 -5.55 12.59
C THR A 144 -3.44 -5.32 12.65
N VAL A 145 -3.84 -4.21 13.26
CA VAL A 145 -5.23 -3.76 13.25
C VAL A 145 -5.76 -3.52 11.82
N TRP A 146 -4.91 -3.20 10.87
CA TRP A 146 -5.32 -2.99 9.47
C TRP A 146 -5.85 -4.25 8.80
N LYS A 147 -5.42 -5.44 9.26
CA LYS A 147 -5.94 -6.71 8.78
C LYS A 147 -7.06 -7.26 9.67
N SER A 148 -6.90 -7.18 11.00
CA SER A 148 -7.82 -7.80 11.97
C SER A 148 -8.98 -6.89 12.40
N GLY A 149 -8.93 -5.59 12.09
CA GLY A 149 -9.89 -4.60 12.58
C GLY A 149 -11.27 -4.61 11.89
N GLY A 150 -11.50 -5.46 10.89
CA GLY A 150 -12.80 -5.63 10.23
C GLY A 150 -13.26 -4.46 9.34
N CYS A 151 -12.47 -3.39 9.23
CA CYS A 151 -12.81 -2.23 8.40
C CYS A 151 -12.42 -2.47 6.93
N ASN A 152 -13.36 -2.25 6.02
CA ASN A 152 -13.06 -2.13 4.60
C ASN A 152 -12.57 -0.69 4.33
N SER A 153 -11.28 -0.51 4.12
CA SER A 153 -10.65 0.81 4.08
C SER A 153 -9.77 0.97 2.84
N TRP A 154 -9.50 2.23 2.46
CA TRP A 154 -8.67 2.62 1.30
C TRP A 154 -7.27 1.98 1.27
N TYR A 155 -6.75 1.51 2.40
CA TYR A 155 -5.46 0.82 2.46
C TYR A 155 -5.50 -0.66 2.04
N GLN A 156 -6.69 -1.21 1.77
CA GLN A 156 -6.88 -2.57 1.27
C GLN A 156 -7.19 -2.54 -0.22
N SER A 157 -6.66 -3.51 -0.95
CA SER A 157 -7.06 -3.77 -2.33
C SER A 157 -8.41 -4.49 -2.37
N LYS A 158 -9.06 -4.50 -3.54
CA LYS A 158 -10.28 -5.29 -3.80
C LYS A 158 -10.09 -6.79 -3.57
N SER A 159 -8.85 -7.26 -3.64
CA SER A 159 -8.46 -8.64 -3.30
C SER A 159 -8.37 -8.91 -1.77
N GLY A 160 -8.62 -7.91 -0.93
CA GLY A 160 -8.58 -8.02 0.54
C GLY A 160 -7.16 -7.98 1.14
N HIS A 161 -6.13 -7.67 0.34
CA HIS A 161 -4.78 -7.47 0.83
C HIS A 161 -4.56 -6.03 1.29
N VAL A 162 -3.92 -5.84 2.43
CA VAL A 162 -3.50 -4.52 2.91
C VAL A 162 -2.24 -4.12 2.14
N ILE A 163 -2.39 -3.26 1.15
CA ILE A 163 -1.33 -2.91 0.20
C ILE A 163 -0.73 -1.52 0.41
N ALA A 164 -1.41 -0.64 1.14
CA ALA A 164 -0.90 0.70 1.37
C ALA A 164 0.04 0.79 2.56
N MET A 165 -0.21 0.03 3.64
CA MET A 165 0.45 0.20 4.92
C MET A 165 1.67 -0.71 5.09
N PHE A 166 2.69 -0.20 5.82
CA PHE A 166 3.84 -0.98 6.26
C PHE A 166 3.56 -1.55 7.67
N PRO A 167 3.72 -2.87 7.90
CA PRO A 167 3.33 -3.51 9.17
C PRO A 167 4.31 -3.27 10.33
N GLY A 168 5.42 -2.59 10.08
CA GLY A 168 6.49 -2.39 11.06
C GLY A 168 6.73 -0.93 11.41
N PHE A 169 7.77 -0.68 12.17
CA PHE A 169 8.22 0.65 12.54
C PHE A 169 9.11 1.28 11.46
N SER A 170 9.08 2.61 11.35
CA SER A 170 9.91 3.37 10.41
C SER A 170 11.41 3.07 10.52
N PHE A 171 11.92 2.84 11.73
CA PHE A 171 13.34 2.48 11.92
C PHE A 171 13.67 1.09 11.35
N THR A 172 12.73 0.14 11.36
CA THR A 172 12.89 -1.17 10.72
C THR A 172 13.01 -1.00 9.21
N TYR A 173 12.11 -0.22 8.61
CA TYR A 173 12.15 0.09 7.19
C TYR A 173 13.46 0.77 6.78
N ARG A 174 13.89 1.81 7.54
CA ARG A 174 15.18 2.49 7.32
C ARG A 174 16.37 1.53 7.41
N ARG A 175 16.34 0.57 8.33
CA ARG A 175 17.41 -0.44 8.45
C ARG A 175 17.45 -1.34 7.22
N TRP A 176 16.30 -1.76 6.68
CA TRP A 176 16.23 -2.62 5.50
C TRP A 176 16.72 -1.89 4.26
N THR A 177 16.28 -0.67 4.04
CA THR A 177 16.69 0.14 2.88
C THR A 177 18.17 0.58 2.95
N LYS A 178 18.72 0.78 4.16
CA LYS A 178 20.14 1.10 4.36
C LYS A 178 21.05 -0.09 4.01
N ASN A 179 20.62 -1.30 4.28
CA ASN A 179 21.40 -2.52 4.05
C ASN A 179 21.12 -3.06 2.63
N PHE A 180 21.67 -2.37 1.64
CA PHE A 180 21.57 -2.80 0.24
C PHE A 180 22.15 -4.22 0.07
N ARG A 181 21.39 -5.10 -0.57
CA ARG A 181 21.76 -6.48 -0.86
C ARG A 181 21.96 -6.67 -2.35
N ALA A 182 23.20 -6.76 -2.78
CA ALA A 182 23.51 -6.96 -4.20
C ALA A 182 22.95 -8.29 -4.74
N ASP A 183 22.90 -9.32 -3.89
CA ASP A 183 22.39 -10.66 -4.24
C ASP A 183 20.87 -10.69 -4.49
N ASP A 184 20.15 -9.69 -4.02
CA ASP A 184 18.72 -9.53 -4.30
C ASP A 184 18.47 -8.88 -5.68
N HIS A 185 19.53 -8.53 -6.42
CA HIS A 185 19.45 -7.79 -7.68
C HIS A 185 20.20 -8.46 -8.82
N GLN A 186 19.77 -8.16 -10.04
CA GLN A 186 20.47 -8.46 -11.29
C GLN A 186 20.99 -7.15 -11.88
N PHE A 187 22.19 -7.21 -12.46
CA PHE A 187 22.84 -6.09 -13.11
C PHE A 187 23.10 -6.43 -14.58
N SER A 188 22.85 -5.50 -15.50
CA SER A 188 23.07 -5.67 -16.93
C SER A 188 23.54 -4.41 -17.63
#